data_96d2afabc59fb963c7dba6c1e77b20a4
#
_entry.id   96d2afabc59fb963c7dba6c1e77b20a4
#
_cell.length_a   1.000
_cell.length_b   1.000
_cell.length_c   1.000
_cell.angle_alpha   90.00
_cell.angle_beta   90.00
_cell.angle_gamma   90.00
#
_symmetry.space_group_name_H-M   'P 1'
#
loop_
_entity.id
_entity.type
_entity.pdbx_description
1 polymer ?
#
loop_
_entity_poly.entity_id
_entity_poly.type
_entity_poly.pdbx_seq_one_letter_code
_entity_poly.pdbx_strand_id
1 'polypeptide(L)'
;MAAVTARIRPDLDAIPAYVPGRTFPGAIKLASNETTQGPLPSVRDAIAEAVGGVNRYPDNRATALVESLAKKLGVATENVAVGSGSVSLCQEVVQITCGPGDEVLFAWRSFEAYPIVTSVAGATPVRVPLTADHVHDLDAMLTAITDRTRLIFVCNPNNPTGTVVQRDKLEAFLDAVPSNILVVLDEAYFEYTRPDVGKHTDGVELARGRRNVIVLRTFSKAYGLAGLRVGYAIADPEVITALSKVRIAFAVSTVAQQAAVASLDASAELLARTDALIAERDRVRDALVAGGYDVGASQSNFVWLPLAERSGEFAAAAAEQGVLLRAYGNDGVRVTIGDPHENDAFLKFALQA
;
A
#
# COMPACT_ATOMS: atom_id res chain seq x y z
N MET A 1 -18.58 -20.74 -32.27
CA MET A 1 -17.79 -20.82 -31.04
C MET A 1 -18.40 -21.94 -30.20
N ALA A 2 -17.64 -22.95 -29.78
CA ALA A 2 -18.14 -23.96 -28.86
C ALA A 2 -18.49 -23.31 -27.52
N ALA A 3 -19.67 -23.63 -26.97
CA ALA A 3 -20.07 -23.11 -25.66
C ALA A 3 -19.10 -23.63 -24.60
N VAL A 4 -18.60 -22.73 -23.75
CA VAL A 4 -17.80 -23.11 -22.59
C VAL A 4 -18.70 -23.93 -21.67
N THR A 5 -18.38 -25.21 -21.49
CA THR A 5 -19.16 -26.13 -20.65
C THR A 5 -18.81 -26.06 -19.18
N ALA A 6 -17.66 -25.45 -18.83
CA ALA A 6 -17.25 -25.23 -17.44
C ALA A 6 -18.07 -24.10 -16.80
N ARG A 7 -18.60 -24.35 -15.59
CA ARG A 7 -19.33 -23.33 -14.81
C ARG A 7 -18.35 -22.45 -14.03
N ILE A 8 -18.25 -21.19 -14.42
CA ILE A 8 -17.51 -20.16 -13.69
C ILE A 8 -18.45 -19.46 -12.71
N ARG A 9 -17.96 -19.00 -11.57
CA ARG A 9 -18.72 -18.23 -10.58
C ARG A 9 -19.29 -16.96 -11.23
N PRO A 10 -20.61 -16.74 -11.23
CA PRO A 10 -21.22 -15.58 -11.89
C PRO A 10 -20.91 -14.24 -11.20
N ASP A 11 -20.59 -14.25 -9.91
CA ASP A 11 -20.23 -13.05 -9.15
C ASP A 11 -18.88 -12.45 -9.59
N LEU A 12 -18.04 -13.19 -10.31
CA LEU A 12 -16.80 -12.66 -10.89
C LEU A 12 -17.05 -11.65 -12.02
N ASP A 13 -18.20 -11.69 -12.66
CA ASP A 13 -18.55 -10.74 -13.74
C ASP A 13 -18.67 -9.29 -13.20
N ALA A 14 -18.97 -9.13 -11.91
CA ALA A 14 -19.04 -7.84 -11.25
C ALA A 14 -17.68 -7.29 -10.78
N ILE A 15 -16.61 -8.10 -10.85
CA ILE A 15 -15.28 -7.70 -10.39
C ILE A 15 -14.47 -7.22 -11.60
N PRO A 16 -14.06 -5.93 -11.63
CA PRO A 16 -13.22 -5.43 -12.71
C PRO A 16 -11.84 -6.11 -12.66
N ALA A 17 -11.36 -6.56 -13.82
CA ALA A 17 -9.97 -6.99 -13.92
C ALA A 17 -9.04 -5.80 -13.62
N TYR A 18 -7.91 -6.08 -12.97
CA TYR A 18 -6.90 -5.06 -12.74
C TYR A 18 -6.34 -4.57 -14.07
N VAL A 19 -6.41 -3.25 -14.29
CA VAL A 19 -5.84 -2.60 -15.47
C VAL A 19 -4.53 -1.93 -15.06
N PRO A 20 -3.38 -2.47 -15.49
CA PRO A 20 -2.10 -1.83 -15.21
C PRO A 20 -2.03 -0.45 -15.89
N GLY A 21 -1.25 0.46 -15.31
CA GLY A 21 -0.97 1.75 -15.93
C GLY A 21 -0.33 1.56 -17.31
N ARG A 22 -0.64 2.45 -18.25
CA ARG A 22 -0.02 2.44 -19.58
C ARG A 22 1.48 2.65 -19.44
N THR A 23 2.24 2.10 -20.37
CA THR A 23 3.68 2.33 -20.49
C THR A 23 4.06 2.27 -21.98
N PHE A 24 4.94 3.16 -22.41
CA PHE A 24 5.53 3.14 -23.75
C PHE A 24 6.99 3.63 -23.68
N PRO A 25 7.84 3.24 -24.64
CA PRO A 25 9.24 3.62 -24.63
C PRO A 25 9.43 5.14 -24.57
N GLY A 26 10.30 5.59 -23.65
CA GLY A 26 10.62 7.01 -23.48
C GLY A 26 9.61 7.83 -22.65
N ALA A 27 8.51 7.22 -22.19
CA ALA A 27 7.57 7.92 -21.32
C ALA A 27 8.11 8.02 -19.88
N ILE A 28 7.87 9.17 -19.25
CA ILE A 28 8.06 9.41 -17.83
C ILE A 28 6.89 8.78 -17.07
N LYS A 29 7.16 7.77 -16.22
CA LYS A 29 6.13 6.99 -15.54
C LYS A 29 5.93 7.43 -14.09
N LEU A 30 5.00 8.35 -13.85
CA LEU A 30 4.63 8.84 -12.52
C LEU A 30 3.27 8.28 -12.04
N ALA A 31 2.99 7.00 -12.34
CA ALA A 31 1.66 6.39 -12.18
C ALA A 31 1.57 5.29 -11.13
N SER A 32 2.69 4.66 -10.71
CA SER A 32 2.66 3.40 -9.97
C SER A 32 3.28 3.45 -8.57
N ASN A 33 3.70 4.62 -8.10
CA ASN A 33 4.37 4.81 -6.81
C ASN A 33 5.62 3.93 -6.66
N GLU A 34 6.33 3.72 -7.77
CA GLU A 34 7.64 3.08 -7.81
C GLU A 34 8.72 4.10 -7.48
N THR A 35 9.88 3.66 -7.01
CA THR A 35 11.08 4.51 -6.94
C THR A 35 11.84 4.43 -8.25
N THR A 36 12.43 5.53 -8.67
CA THR A 36 13.30 5.61 -9.86
C THR A 36 14.68 5.00 -9.61
N GLN A 37 15.10 4.99 -8.35
CA GLN A 37 16.40 4.45 -7.95
C GLN A 37 16.34 2.93 -7.81
N GLY A 38 17.30 2.27 -8.45
CA GLY A 38 17.48 0.82 -8.32
C GLY A 38 17.93 0.40 -6.90
N PRO A 39 17.97 -0.91 -6.63
CA PRO A 39 18.44 -1.43 -5.35
C PRO A 39 19.87 -0.95 -5.04
N LEU A 40 20.18 -0.81 -3.75
CA LEU A 40 21.53 -0.52 -3.26
C LEU A 40 22.54 -1.58 -3.73
N PRO A 41 23.85 -1.25 -3.84
CA PRO A 41 24.87 -2.21 -4.24
C PRO A 41 24.83 -3.50 -3.42
N SER A 42 24.80 -3.42 -2.10
CA SER A 42 24.71 -4.59 -1.20
C SER A 42 23.47 -5.43 -1.45
N VAL A 43 22.35 -4.81 -1.78
CA VAL A 43 21.09 -5.51 -2.11
C VAL A 43 21.20 -6.21 -3.47
N ARG A 44 21.85 -5.59 -4.46
CA ARG A 44 22.11 -6.21 -5.77
C ARG A 44 23.03 -7.43 -5.65
N ASP A 45 24.04 -7.34 -4.79
CA ASP A 45 24.96 -8.44 -4.55
C ASP A 45 24.25 -9.63 -3.90
N ALA A 46 23.40 -9.38 -2.90
CA ALA A 46 22.56 -10.41 -2.29
C ALA A 46 21.59 -11.06 -3.30
N ILE A 47 20.99 -10.27 -4.21
CA ILE A 47 20.15 -10.78 -5.30
C ILE A 47 20.98 -11.68 -6.22
N ALA A 48 22.17 -11.25 -6.63
CA ALA A 48 23.04 -12.00 -7.54
C ALA A 48 23.49 -13.34 -6.94
N GLU A 49 23.81 -13.36 -5.65
CA GLU A 49 24.13 -14.59 -4.91
C GLU A 49 22.92 -15.54 -4.85
N ALA A 50 21.74 -15.01 -4.48
CA ALA A 50 20.54 -15.80 -4.34
C ALA A 50 20.06 -16.47 -5.64
N VAL A 51 20.34 -15.87 -6.80
CA VAL A 51 20.01 -16.44 -8.12
C VAL A 51 20.66 -17.80 -8.35
N GLY A 52 21.84 -18.07 -7.77
CA GLY A 52 22.52 -19.37 -7.86
C GLY A 52 21.72 -20.53 -7.26
N GLY A 53 20.75 -20.27 -6.39
CA GLY A 53 19.93 -21.28 -5.68
C GLY A 53 18.50 -21.45 -6.16
N VAL A 54 18.07 -20.75 -7.25
CA VAL A 54 16.64 -20.69 -7.66
C VAL A 54 16.06 -22.04 -8.16
N ASN A 55 16.87 -23.06 -8.33
CA ASN A 55 16.44 -24.43 -8.63
C ASN A 55 15.84 -25.16 -7.43
N ARG A 56 15.86 -24.55 -6.25
CA ARG A 56 15.30 -25.08 -5.00
C ARG A 56 14.14 -24.23 -4.52
N TYR A 57 13.20 -24.84 -3.83
CA TYR A 57 12.14 -24.10 -3.15
C TYR A 57 12.75 -23.19 -2.07
N PRO A 58 12.19 -21.98 -1.87
CA PRO A 58 12.60 -21.08 -0.80
C PRO A 58 12.24 -21.66 0.57
N ASP A 59 12.83 -21.09 1.64
CA ASP A 59 12.32 -21.30 2.99
C ASP A 59 10.87 -20.79 3.07
N ASN A 60 9.93 -21.71 3.30
CA ASN A 60 8.50 -21.40 3.36
C ASN A 60 8.13 -20.46 4.52
N ARG A 61 8.93 -20.44 5.57
CA ARG A 61 8.75 -19.56 6.73
C ARG A 61 9.47 -18.23 6.58
N ALA A 62 10.35 -18.09 5.58
CA ALA A 62 11.24 -16.94 5.44
C ALA A 62 11.98 -16.61 6.75
N THR A 63 12.52 -17.63 7.43
CA THR A 63 13.02 -17.58 8.81
C THR A 63 14.00 -16.43 9.03
N ALA A 64 15.02 -16.28 8.18
CA ALA A 64 16.00 -15.23 8.31
C ALA A 64 15.39 -13.81 8.19
N LEU A 65 14.41 -13.64 7.29
CA LEU A 65 13.71 -12.37 7.14
C LEU A 65 12.78 -12.09 8.33
N VAL A 66 12.07 -13.10 8.82
CA VAL A 66 11.23 -12.99 10.03
C VAL A 66 12.06 -12.59 11.25
N GLU A 67 13.22 -13.23 11.48
CA GLU A 67 14.13 -12.91 12.56
C GLU A 67 14.68 -11.47 12.45
N SER A 68 15.08 -11.05 11.24
CA SER A 68 15.56 -9.68 10.98
C SER A 68 14.49 -8.64 11.24
N LEU A 69 13.23 -8.88 10.79
CA LEU A 69 12.09 -8.01 11.04
C LEU A 69 11.75 -7.96 12.54
N ALA A 70 11.66 -9.11 13.21
CA ALA A 70 11.34 -9.20 14.63
C ALA A 70 12.36 -8.41 15.48
N LYS A 71 13.65 -8.58 15.20
CA LYS A 71 14.72 -7.82 15.84
C LYS A 71 14.61 -6.31 15.59
N LYS A 72 14.38 -5.90 14.34
CA LYS A 72 14.28 -4.47 13.95
C LYS A 72 13.09 -3.79 14.61
N LEU A 73 11.95 -4.48 14.71
CA LEU A 73 10.69 -3.94 15.21
C LEU A 73 10.48 -4.15 16.72
N GLY A 74 11.37 -4.91 17.38
CA GLY A 74 11.26 -5.21 18.80
C GLY A 74 10.01 -6.03 19.15
N VAL A 75 9.68 -7.01 18.29
CA VAL A 75 8.58 -7.97 18.47
C VAL A 75 9.10 -9.40 18.46
N ALA A 76 8.29 -10.37 18.89
CA ALA A 76 8.66 -11.77 18.79
C ALA A 76 8.48 -12.31 17.37
N THR A 77 9.19 -13.36 16.99
CA THR A 77 9.11 -13.96 15.64
C THR A 77 7.72 -14.51 15.32
N GLU A 78 7.00 -14.99 16.30
CA GLU A 78 5.61 -15.45 16.19
C GLU A 78 4.60 -14.34 15.89
N ASN A 79 5.00 -13.07 16.05
CA ASN A 79 4.19 -11.92 15.68
C ASN A 79 4.39 -11.49 14.22
N VAL A 80 5.29 -12.12 13.46
CA VAL A 80 5.68 -11.68 12.11
C VAL A 80 5.26 -12.70 11.07
N ALA A 81 4.65 -12.22 9.99
CA ALA A 81 4.40 -13.00 8.79
C ALA A 81 4.94 -12.29 7.54
N VAL A 82 5.48 -13.06 6.59
CA VAL A 82 5.99 -12.54 5.31
C VAL A 82 5.08 -13.03 4.19
N GLY A 83 4.73 -12.16 3.23
CA GLY A 83 3.86 -12.47 2.10
C GLY A 83 4.40 -11.95 0.77
N SER A 84 3.78 -12.38 -0.35
CA SER A 84 4.13 -11.95 -1.71
C SER A 84 3.67 -10.51 -2.00
N GLY A 85 4.30 -9.55 -1.29
CA GLY A 85 3.86 -8.16 -1.17
C GLY A 85 2.69 -8.00 -0.19
N SER A 86 2.45 -6.75 0.29
CA SER A 86 1.34 -6.48 1.22
C SER A 86 -0.04 -6.76 0.60
N VAL A 87 -0.18 -6.75 -0.72
CA VAL A 87 -1.45 -7.06 -1.40
C VAL A 87 -1.88 -8.51 -1.17
N SER A 88 -0.96 -9.48 -1.21
CA SER A 88 -1.30 -10.88 -0.87
C SER A 88 -1.74 -11.00 0.57
N LEU A 89 -1.09 -10.26 1.48
CA LEU A 89 -1.48 -10.20 2.89
C LEU A 89 -2.87 -9.58 3.08
N CYS A 90 -3.22 -8.52 2.34
CA CYS A 90 -4.60 -8.00 2.33
C CYS A 90 -5.61 -9.09 1.93
N GLN A 91 -5.32 -9.86 0.89
CA GLN A 91 -6.18 -10.97 0.46
C GLN A 91 -6.24 -12.07 1.52
N GLU A 92 -5.10 -12.48 2.08
CA GLU A 92 -5.01 -13.50 3.13
C GLU A 92 -5.80 -13.07 4.38
N VAL A 93 -5.73 -11.79 4.78
CA VAL A 93 -6.48 -11.27 5.93
C VAL A 93 -7.99 -11.34 5.67
N VAL A 94 -8.46 -10.97 4.48
CA VAL A 94 -9.88 -11.14 4.12
C VAL A 94 -10.28 -12.62 4.17
N GLN A 95 -9.45 -13.53 3.66
CA GLN A 95 -9.75 -14.96 3.64
C GLN A 95 -9.85 -15.61 5.02
N ILE A 96 -9.11 -15.10 6.02
CA ILE A 96 -9.19 -15.63 7.40
C ILE A 96 -10.32 -15.02 8.23
N THR A 97 -10.91 -13.91 7.78
CA THR A 97 -11.92 -13.17 8.55
C THR A 97 -13.31 -13.19 7.94
N CYS A 98 -13.40 -13.29 6.60
CA CYS A 98 -14.65 -13.02 5.88
C CYS A 98 -15.02 -14.14 4.92
N GLY A 99 -16.33 -14.32 4.75
CA GLY A 99 -16.96 -15.16 3.74
C GLY A 99 -18.26 -14.52 3.23
N PRO A 100 -19.10 -15.29 2.49
CA PRO A 100 -20.38 -14.79 2.00
C PRO A 100 -21.29 -14.29 3.14
N GLY A 101 -21.75 -13.05 3.01
CA GLY A 101 -22.60 -12.39 4.02
C GLY A 101 -21.86 -11.49 5.01
N ASP A 102 -20.53 -11.63 5.13
CA ASP A 102 -19.70 -10.75 5.93
C ASP A 102 -19.37 -9.44 5.20
N GLU A 103 -18.96 -8.43 5.95
CA GLU A 103 -18.64 -7.11 5.47
C GLU A 103 -17.19 -6.74 5.77
N VAL A 104 -16.54 -6.09 4.80
CA VAL A 104 -15.23 -5.46 4.95
C VAL A 104 -15.38 -3.96 4.77
N LEU A 105 -15.04 -3.20 5.80
CA LEU A 105 -15.21 -1.75 5.85
C LEU A 105 -13.89 -1.04 5.57
N PHE A 106 -13.92 0.02 4.77
CA PHE A 106 -12.78 0.88 4.48
C PHE A 106 -13.22 2.26 4.01
N ALA A 107 -12.36 3.25 4.21
CA ALA A 107 -12.59 4.58 3.64
C ALA A 107 -12.50 4.55 2.11
N TRP A 108 -13.22 5.45 1.44
CA TRP A 108 -13.23 5.53 -0.01
C TRP A 108 -13.24 6.99 -0.49
N ARG A 109 -12.24 7.44 -1.25
CA ARG A 109 -11.26 6.71 -2.06
C ARG A 109 -10.10 6.21 -1.21
N SER A 110 -9.76 4.93 -1.34
CA SER A 110 -8.58 4.32 -0.75
C SER A 110 -7.98 3.30 -1.72
N PHE A 111 -7.16 2.36 -1.24
CA PHE A 111 -6.44 1.43 -2.10
C PHE A 111 -7.39 0.52 -2.89
N GLU A 112 -7.24 0.54 -4.22
CA GLU A 112 -8.15 -0.13 -5.16
C GLU A 112 -8.21 -1.67 -5.00
N ALA A 113 -7.24 -2.27 -4.31
CA ALA A 113 -7.27 -3.70 -4.05
C ALA A 113 -8.33 -4.10 -3.00
N TYR A 114 -8.68 -3.23 -2.04
CA TYR A 114 -9.61 -3.62 -0.96
C TYR A 114 -10.96 -4.11 -1.46
N PRO A 115 -11.71 -3.39 -2.32
CA PRO A 115 -12.97 -3.90 -2.84
C PRO A 115 -12.78 -5.18 -3.68
N ILE A 116 -11.66 -5.33 -4.38
CA ILE A 116 -11.38 -6.50 -5.22
C ILE A 116 -11.18 -7.74 -4.33
N VAL A 117 -10.26 -7.69 -3.36
CA VAL A 117 -9.98 -8.86 -2.49
C VAL A 117 -11.20 -9.22 -1.63
N THR A 118 -11.99 -8.22 -1.22
CA THR A 118 -13.27 -8.42 -0.52
C THR A 118 -14.25 -9.21 -1.39
N SER A 119 -14.50 -8.75 -2.60
CA SER A 119 -15.45 -9.39 -3.53
C SER A 119 -14.96 -10.79 -3.96
N VAL A 120 -13.66 -11.00 -4.15
CA VAL A 120 -13.09 -12.33 -4.45
C VAL A 120 -13.38 -13.34 -3.34
N ALA A 121 -13.38 -12.92 -2.08
CA ALA A 121 -13.75 -13.76 -0.94
C ALA A 121 -15.28 -13.97 -0.81
N GLY A 122 -16.10 -13.28 -1.61
CA GLY A 122 -17.55 -13.31 -1.54
C GLY A 122 -18.14 -12.42 -0.44
N ALA A 123 -17.33 -11.60 0.21
CA ALA A 123 -17.76 -10.62 1.21
C ALA A 123 -18.22 -9.31 0.55
N THR A 124 -18.91 -8.46 1.31
CA THR A 124 -19.45 -7.19 0.83
C THR A 124 -18.50 -6.04 1.18
N PRO A 125 -18.04 -5.24 0.20
CA PRO A 125 -17.24 -4.05 0.47
C PRO A 125 -18.13 -2.89 0.96
N VAL A 126 -17.87 -2.39 2.16
CA VAL A 126 -18.55 -1.21 2.74
C VAL A 126 -17.62 -0.01 2.63
N ARG A 127 -18.01 0.95 1.80
CA ARG A 127 -17.21 2.15 1.50
C ARG A 127 -17.72 3.34 2.30
N VAL A 128 -16.85 3.95 3.10
CA VAL A 128 -17.15 5.18 3.86
C VAL A 128 -16.46 6.38 3.18
N PRO A 129 -17.18 7.45 2.85
CA PRO A 129 -16.56 8.62 2.23
C PRO A 129 -15.41 9.19 3.08
N LEU A 130 -14.41 9.76 2.43
CA LEU A 130 -13.40 10.58 3.08
C LEU A 130 -14.01 11.91 3.55
N THR A 131 -13.33 12.59 4.48
CA THR A 131 -13.64 13.99 4.83
C THR A 131 -13.38 14.91 3.64
N ALA A 132 -13.81 16.18 3.73
CA ALA A 132 -13.52 17.20 2.72
C ALA A 132 -12.01 17.40 2.47
N ASP A 133 -11.18 17.17 3.49
CA ASP A 133 -9.71 17.24 3.40
C ASP A 133 -9.08 15.92 2.92
N HIS A 134 -9.87 14.99 2.36
CA HIS A 134 -9.44 13.69 1.86
C HIS A 134 -8.79 12.77 2.92
N VAL A 135 -9.11 12.96 4.21
CA VAL A 135 -8.68 12.11 5.32
C VAL A 135 -9.73 11.06 5.62
N HIS A 136 -9.36 9.92 6.21
CA HIS A 136 -10.32 8.93 6.69
C HIS A 136 -11.23 9.55 7.76
N ASP A 137 -12.55 9.45 7.57
CA ASP A 137 -13.54 9.81 8.58
C ASP A 137 -13.76 8.63 9.52
N LEU A 138 -12.95 8.58 10.59
CA LEU A 138 -12.98 7.47 11.53
C LEU A 138 -14.31 7.38 12.31
N ASP A 139 -14.98 8.50 12.57
CA ASP A 139 -16.27 8.54 13.27
C ASP A 139 -17.37 7.97 12.36
N ALA A 140 -17.36 8.34 11.07
CA ALA A 140 -18.25 7.75 10.08
C ALA A 140 -17.95 6.24 9.89
N MET A 141 -16.68 5.84 9.92
CA MET A 141 -16.29 4.42 9.85
C MET A 141 -16.82 3.63 11.06
N LEU A 142 -16.75 4.17 12.28
CA LEU A 142 -17.34 3.54 13.47
C LEU A 142 -18.87 3.40 13.34
N THR A 143 -19.52 4.44 12.83
CA THR A 143 -20.98 4.44 12.63
C THR A 143 -21.43 3.41 11.58
N ALA A 144 -20.58 3.11 10.61
CA ALA A 144 -20.85 2.15 9.53
C ALA A 144 -20.64 0.68 9.94
N ILE A 145 -20.16 0.39 11.15
CA ILE A 145 -20.01 -0.97 11.67
C ILE A 145 -21.39 -1.61 11.87
N THR A 146 -21.55 -2.83 11.37
CA THR A 146 -22.75 -3.66 11.56
C THR A 146 -22.41 -5.00 12.21
N ASP A 147 -23.41 -5.81 12.53
CA ASP A 147 -23.23 -7.17 13.04
C ASP A 147 -22.52 -8.11 12.02
N ARG A 148 -22.43 -7.72 10.76
CA ARG A 148 -21.75 -8.45 9.68
C ARG A 148 -20.33 -7.99 9.46
N THR A 149 -19.90 -6.84 9.99
CA THR A 149 -18.54 -6.33 9.84
C THR A 149 -17.55 -7.27 10.53
N ARG A 150 -16.54 -7.75 9.79
CA ARG A 150 -15.49 -8.63 10.30
C ARG A 150 -14.11 -8.04 10.19
N LEU A 151 -13.93 -7.11 9.24
CA LEU A 151 -12.64 -6.55 8.92
C LEU A 151 -12.78 -5.07 8.59
N ILE A 152 -11.81 -4.27 9.06
CA ILE A 152 -11.70 -2.86 8.72
C ILE A 152 -10.28 -2.60 8.19
N PHE A 153 -10.16 -1.94 7.02
CA PHE A 153 -8.89 -1.42 6.52
C PHE A 153 -8.74 0.06 6.83
N VAL A 154 -7.62 0.43 7.43
CA VAL A 154 -7.18 1.82 7.61
C VAL A 154 -5.85 1.97 6.88
N CYS A 155 -5.87 2.63 5.72
CA CYS A 155 -4.67 2.92 4.92
C CYS A 155 -4.03 4.22 5.42
N ASN A 156 -2.89 4.14 6.08
CA ASN A 156 -2.28 5.29 6.73
C ASN A 156 -0.74 5.30 6.61
N PRO A 157 -0.17 6.11 5.71
CA PRO A 157 -0.79 7.11 4.83
C PRO A 157 -1.72 6.54 3.77
N ASN A 158 -2.81 7.26 3.47
CA ASN A 158 -3.81 6.80 2.51
C ASN A 158 -3.29 6.85 1.06
N ASN A 159 -3.60 5.87 0.27
CA ASN A 159 -3.44 5.86 -1.17
C ASN A 159 -4.85 5.91 -1.82
N PRO A 160 -5.22 6.94 -2.61
CA PRO A 160 -4.31 7.80 -3.38
C PRO A 160 -4.06 9.21 -2.81
N THR A 161 -4.62 9.59 -1.65
CA THR A 161 -4.62 10.99 -1.21
C THR A 161 -3.32 11.43 -0.51
N GLY A 162 -2.54 10.49 0.04
CA GLY A 162 -1.32 10.77 0.78
C GLY A 162 -1.55 11.30 2.20
N THR A 163 -2.81 11.53 2.57
CA THR A 163 -3.20 12.07 3.88
C THR A 163 -2.99 11.05 4.99
N VAL A 164 -2.89 11.53 6.22
CA VAL A 164 -2.71 10.69 7.41
C VAL A 164 -3.78 10.98 8.45
N VAL A 165 -4.16 9.94 9.17
CA VAL A 165 -4.93 10.06 10.41
C VAL A 165 -3.96 10.39 11.56
N GLN A 166 -4.33 11.31 12.43
CA GLN A 166 -3.55 11.65 13.61
C GLN A 166 -3.58 10.51 14.64
N ARG A 167 -2.48 10.35 15.37
CA ARG A 167 -2.27 9.25 16.31
C ARG A 167 -3.39 9.15 17.36
N ASP A 168 -3.73 10.24 18.01
CA ASP A 168 -4.77 10.28 19.05
C ASP A 168 -6.15 9.85 18.54
N LYS A 169 -6.50 10.26 17.30
CA LYS A 169 -7.75 9.83 16.66
C LYS A 169 -7.73 8.35 16.30
N LEU A 170 -6.59 7.86 15.81
CA LEU A 170 -6.46 6.44 15.46
C LEU A 170 -6.48 5.56 16.70
N GLU A 171 -5.82 5.97 17.80
CA GLU A 171 -5.88 5.25 19.09
C GLU A 171 -7.33 5.17 19.61
N ALA A 172 -8.05 6.30 19.63
CA ALA A 172 -9.44 6.35 20.05
C ALA A 172 -10.35 5.45 19.18
N PHE A 173 -10.11 5.45 17.86
CA PHE A 173 -10.81 4.57 16.94
C PHE A 173 -10.56 3.09 17.25
N LEU A 174 -9.29 2.69 17.43
CA LEU A 174 -8.92 1.31 17.74
C LEU A 174 -9.54 0.84 19.08
N ASP A 175 -9.65 1.74 20.05
CA ASP A 175 -10.24 1.44 21.34
C ASP A 175 -11.79 1.32 21.27
N ALA A 176 -12.42 1.99 20.30
CA ALA A 176 -13.87 1.97 20.09
C ALA A 176 -14.34 0.80 19.20
N VAL A 177 -13.47 0.24 18.33
CA VAL A 177 -13.82 -0.89 17.48
C VAL A 177 -14.06 -2.15 18.31
N PRO A 178 -15.18 -2.88 18.13
CA PRO A 178 -15.43 -4.13 18.82
C PRO A 178 -14.28 -5.14 18.65
N SER A 179 -13.87 -5.80 19.72
CA SER A 179 -12.71 -6.69 19.77
C SER A 179 -12.81 -7.94 18.87
N ASN A 180 -14.00 -8.26 18.40
CA ASN A 180 -14.25 -9.35 17.43
C ASN A 180 -14.11 -8.91 15.95
N ILE A 181 -13.77 -7.65 15.69
CA ILE A 181 -13.48 -7.12 14.36
C ILE A 181 -11.97 -6.92 14.24
N LEU A 182 -11.36 -7.50 13.20
CA LEU A 182 -9.95 -7.30 12.93
C LEU A 182 -9.74 -5.95 12.22
N VAL A 183 -8.77 -5.16 12.67
CA VAL A 183 -8.39 -3.89 12.04
C VAL A 183 -7.02 -4.02 11.40
N VAL A 184 -6.94 -3.75 10.10
CA VAL A 184 -5.69 -3.68 9.33
C VAL A 184 -5.22 -2.23 9.29
N LEU A 185 -4.03 -1.97 9.81
CA LEU A 185 -3.28 -0.74 9.56
C LEU A 185 -2.37 -1.00 8.36
N ASP A 186 -2.76 -0.53 7.18
CA ASP A 186 -1.95 -0.65 5.97
C ASP A 186 -0.99 0.54 5.87
N GLU A 187 0.26 0.28 6.21
CA GLU A 187 1.34 1.25 6.30
C GLU A 187 2.34 1.09 5.14
N ALA A 188 1.85 0.89 3.93
CA ALA A 188 2.70 0.71 2.74
C ALA A 188 3.63 1.91 2.45
N TYR A 189 3.37 3.07 3.04
CA TYR A 189 4.14 4.31 2.88
C TYR A 189 4.79 4.79 4.18
N PHE A 190 4.91 3.92 5.18
CA PHE A 190 5.42 4.25 6.51
C PHE A 190 6.77 4.99 6.50
N GLU A 191 7.70 4.58 5.66
CA GLU A 191 9.05 5.14 5.59
C GLU A 191 9.09 6.58 5.07
N TYR A 192 8.00 7.09 4.48
CA TYR A 192 7.86 8.47 4.01
C TYR A 192 7.20 9.40 5.02
N THR A 193 6.75 8.88 6.16
CA THR A 193 6.17 9.71 7.22
C THR A 193 7.26 10.39 8.05
N ARG A 194 6.94 11.57 8.61
CA ARG A 194 7.86 12.31 9.50
C ARG A 194 7.15 12.74 10.78
N PRO A 195 7.83 12.70 11.96
CA PRO A 195 7.23 12.95 13.27
C PRO A 195 6.68 14.37 13.47
N ASP A 196 7.30 15.34 12.83
CA ASP A 196 7.05 16.78 12.96
C ASP A 196 5.78 17.25 12.22
N VAL A 197 5.23 16.42 11.31
CA VAL A 197 4.04 16.76 10.52
C VAL A 197 2.75 16.23 11.17
N GLY A 198 2.61 16.34 12.48
CA GLY A 198 1.36 16.02 13.14
C GLY A 198 1.23 14.62 13.70
N LYS A 199 2.27 14.17 14.42
CA LYS A 199 2.18 12.97 15.24
C LYS A 199 2.25 11.68 14.39
N HIS A 200 3.47 11.39 13.98
CA HIS A 200 3.83 10.10 13.39
C HIS A 200 3.13 8.94 14.11
N THR A 201 2.45 8.13 13.33
CA THR A 201 1.76 6.95 13.83
C THR A 201 2.57 5.73 13.46
N ASP A 202 3.13 5.02 14.43
CA ASP A 202 3.71 3.69 14.23
C ASP A 202 2.66 2.64 14.60
N GLY A 203 2.10 1.98 13.60
CA GLY A 203 1.09 0.94 13.79
C GLY A 203 1.60 -0.23 14.62
N VAL A 204 2.91 -0.54 14.57
CA VAL A 204 3.50 -1.60 15.40
C VAL A 204 3.43 -1.25 16.88
N GLU A 205 3.65 0.02 17.23
CA GLU A 205 3.43 0.49 18.62
C GLU A 205 1.95 0.41 19.01
N LEU A 206 1.05 0.85 18.12
CA LEU A 206 -0.38 0.82 18.36
C LEU A 206 -0.95 -0.60 18.48
N ALA A 207 -0.39 -1.55 17.76
CA ALA A 207 -0.81 -2.96 17.83
C ALA A 207 -0.41 -3.65 19.14
N ARG A 208 0.54 -3.09 19.90
CA ARG A 208 0.97 -3.68 21.18
C ARG A 208 -0.19 -3.79 22.16
N GLY A 209 -0.49 -5.00 22.59
CA GLY A 209 -1.60 -5.30 23.52
C GLY A 209 -2.99 -5.33 22.86
N ARG A 210 -3.12 -5.06 21.57
CA ARG A 210 -4.38 -5.17 20.81
C ARG A 210 -4.37 -6.42 19.94
N ARG A 211 -5.11 -7.44 20.35
CA ARG A 211 -5.15 -8.74 19.64
C ARG A 211 -5.89 -8.69 18.30
N ASN A 212 -6.70 -7.68 18.10
CA ASN A 212 -7.49 -7.46 16.89
C ASN A 212 -6.89 -6.40 15.96
N VAL A 213 -5.60 -6.11 16.06
CA VAL A 213 -4.90 -5.19 15.15
C VAL A 213 -3.78 -5.91 14.42
N ILE A 214 -3.75 -5.77 13.11
CA ILE A 214 -2.68 -6.22 12.23
C ILE A 214 -2.10 -5.05 11.46
N VAL A 215 -0.78 -4.98 11.39
CA VAL A 215 -0.04 -3.95 10.62
C VAL A 215 0.53 -4.58 9.38
N LEU A 216 0.32 -3.97 8.22
CA LEU A 216 0.91 -4.39 6.94
C LEU A 216 1.94 -3.36 6.47
N ARG A 217 3.13 -3.83 6.08
CA ARG A 217 4.19 -3.03 5.45
C ARG A 217 4.75 -3.75 4.22
N THR A 218 5.46 -3.01 3.38
CA THR A 218 5.95 -3.56 2.10
C THR A 218 7.37 -3.11 1.79
N PHE A 219 8.12 -3.96 1.10
CA PHE A 219 9.40 -3.60 0.50
C PHE A 219 9.25 -2.99 -0.91
N SER A 220 8.01 -2.86 -1.40
CA SER A 220 7.75 -2.38 -2.77
C SER A 220 7.96 -0.88 -2.96
N LYS A 221 7.95 -0.06 -1.88
CA LYS A 221 7.98 1.41 -1.93
C LYS A 221 9.37 1.94 -1.58
N ALA A 222 9.62 2.39 -0.38
CA ALA A 222 10.90 2.98 0.04
C ALA A 222 12.10 2.08 -0.21
N TYR A 223 11.93 0.77 -0.05
CA TYR A 223 12.99 -0.21 -0.29
C TYR A 223 13.27 -0.52 -1.77
N GLY A 224 12.42 -0.06 -2.71
CA GLY A 224 12.64 -0.22 -4.15
C GLY A 224 12.55 -1.67 -4.67
N LEU A 225 11.90 -2.58 -3.94
CA LEU A 225 11.81 -3.99 -4.30
C LEU A 225 10.43 -4.37 -4.90
N ALA A 226 9.77 -3.44 -5.59
CA ALA A 226 8.44 -3.65 -6.15
C ALA A 226 8.35 -4.91 -7.04
N GLY A 227 9.38 -5.17 -7.86
CA GLY A 227 9.45 -6.33 -8.75
C GLY A 227 9.69 -7.67 -8.03
N LEU A 228 10.21 -7.67 -6.81
CA LEU A 228 10.51 -8.90 -6.05
C LEU A 228 9.31 -9.42 -5.25
N ARG A 229 8.26 -8.64 -5.10
CA ARG A 229 7.02 -9.05 -4.46
C ARG A 229 7.23 -9.55 -3.02
N VAL A 230 7.65 -8.69 -2.10
CA VAL A 230 7.81 -9.02 -0.68
C VAL A 230 7.20 -7.93 0.22
N GLY A 231 6.48 -8.34 1.24
CA GLY A 231 5.87 -7.53 2.27
C GLY A 231 5.72 -8.34 3.55
N TYR A 232 5.28 -7.71 4.61
CA TYR A 232 5.15 -8.37 5.90
C TYR A 232 3.97 -7.83 6.72
N ALA A 233 3.56 -8.67 7.68
CA ALA A 233 2.51 -8.36 8.64
C ALA A 233 3.04 -8.53 10.07
N ILE A 234 2.56 -7.68 10.98
CA ILE A 234 2.76 -7.82 12.42
C ILE A 234 1.39 -7.90 13.09
N ALA A 235 1.16 -8.95 13.89
CA ALA A 235 -0.10 -9.17 14.58
C ALA A 235 0.06 -10.09 15.80
N ASP A 236 -1.06 -10.33 16.50
CA ASP A 236 -1.17 -11.40 17.49
C ASP A 236 -0.79 -12.76 16.87
N PRO A 237 -0.10 -13.66 17.60
CA PRO A 237 0.32 -14.97 17.10
C PRO A 237 -0.83 -15.84 16.56
N GLU A 238 -2.05 -15.69 17.07
CA GLU A 238 -3.21 -16.43 16.55
C GLU A 238 -3.57 -15.97 15.13
N VAL A 239 -3.51 -14.65 14.86
CA VAL A 239 -3.73 -14.08 13.52
C VAL A 239 -2.62 -14.55 12.56
N ILE A 240 -1.35 -14.51 12.99
CA ILE A 240 -0.21 -15.00 12.19
C ILE A 240 -0.37 -16.49 11.85
N THR A 241 -0.79 -17.28 12.83
CA THR A 241 -1.08 -18.71 12.63
C THR A 241 -2.23 -18.92 11.63
N ALA A 242 -3.29 -18.11 11.69
CA ALA A 242 -4.40 -18.18 10.75
C ALA A 242 -3.95 -17.83 9.32
N LEU A 243 -3.15 -16.76 9.14
CA LEU A 243 -2.57 -16.40 7.85
C LEU A 243 -1.76 -17.53 7.23
N SER A 244 -0.99 -18.27 8.05
CA SER A 244 -0.18 -19.40 7.56
C SER A 244 -1.00 -20.52 6.93
N LYS A 245 -2.30 -20.64 7.25
CA LYS A 245 -3.19 -21.70 6.74
C LYS A 245 -3.75 -21.38 5.34
N VAL A 246 -3.88 -20.10 4.99
CA VAL A 246 -4.42 -19.66 3.69
C VAL A 246 -3.33 -19.22 2.71
N ARG A 247 -2.11 -19.00 3.20
CA ARG A 247 -0.97 -18.59 2.39
C ARG A 247 -0.59 -19.67 1.38
N ILE A 248 -0.31 -19.23 0.15
CA ILE A 248 0.28 -20.10 -0.87
C ILE A 248 1.68 -20.53 -0.42
N ALA A 249 1.93 -21.83 -0.40
CA ALA A 249 3.24 -22.34 -0.02
C ALA A 249 4.33 -21.82 -0.95
N PHE A 250 5.48 -21.45 -0.38
CA PHE A 250 6.66 -20.94 -1.11
C PHE A 250 6.42 -19.66 -1.91
N ALA A 251 5.41 -18.87 -1.57
CA ALA A 251 5.00 -17.67 -2.33
C ALA A 251 6.08 -16.58 -2.41
N VAL A 252 6.99 -16.49 -1.44
CA VAL A 252 8.08 -15.50 -1.40
C VAL A 252 9.39 -16.18 -1.80
N SER A 253 9.92 -15.81 -2.96
CA SER A 253 11.14 -16.43 -3.52
C SER A 253 12.37 -16.21 -2.64
N THR A 254 13.37 -17.09 -2.73
CA THR A 254 14.67 -16.93 -2.04
C THR A 254 15.30 -15.58 -2.38
N VAL A 255 15.25 -15.17 -3.64
CA VAL A 255 15.78 -13.87 -4.10
C VAL A 255 15.09 -12.71 -3.37
N ALA A 256 13.77 -12.75 -3.22
CA ALA A 256 13.01 -11.72 -2.50
C ALA A 256 13.35 -11.70 -1.01
N GLN A 257 13.49 -12.87 -0.38
CA GLN A 257 13.84 -12.98 1.04
C GLN A 257 15.24 -12.40 1.30
N GLN A 258 16.24 -12.78 0.52
CA GLN A 258 17.63 -12.30 0.69
C GLN A 258 17.75 -10.79 0.40
N ALA A 259 17.09 -10.31 -0.66
CA ALA A 259 17.05 -8.88 -0.97
C ALA A 259 16.40 -8.05 0.15
N ALA A 260 15.34 -8.58 0.78
CA ALA A 260 14.68 -7.91 1.88
C ALA A 260 15.57 -7.87 3.14
N VAL A 261 16.28 -8.95 3.48
CA VAL A 261 17.25 -8.98 4.59
C VAL A 261 18.34 -7.95 4.35
N ALA A 262 18.99 -7.98 3.18
CA ALA A 262 20.04 -7.02 2.83
C ALA A 262 19.54 -5.56 2.86
N SER A 263 18.27 -5.32 2.47
CA SER A 263 17.65 -4.00 2.55
C SER A 263 17.41 -3.53 3.99
N LEU A 264 17.08 -4.44 4.91
CA LEU A 264 16.94 -4.12 6.33
C LEU A 264 18.29 -3.75 6.96
N ASP A 265 19.36 -4.44 6.58
CA ASP A 265 20.72 -4.16 7.04
C ASP A 265 21.22 -2.79 6.52
N ALA A 266 20.85 -2.43 5.29
CA ALA A 266 21.18 -1.14 4.66
C ALA A 266 20.14 -0.03 4.91
N SER A 267 19.26 -0.19 5.91
CA SER A 267 18.10 0.68 6.10
C SER A 267 18.45 2.17 6.30
N ALA A 268 19.60 2.50 6.91
CA ALA A 268 20.01 3.88 7.10
C ALA A 268 20.26 4.60 5.75
N GLU A 269 20.93 3.93 4.79
CA GLU A 269 21.16 4.46 3.46
C GLU A 269 19.87 4.59 2.64
N LEU A 270 18.97 3.61 2.77
CA LEU A 270 17.65 3.65 2.15
C LEU A 270 16.77 4.78 2.70
N LEU A 271 16.80 5.02 4.01
CA LEU A 271 16.05 6.12 4.63
C LEU A 271 16.58 7.49 4.18
N ALA A 272 17.88 7.65 3.97
CA ALA A 272 18.44 8.88 3.39
C ALA A 272 17.88 9.18 1.99
N ARG A 273 17.59 8.13 1.18
CA ARG A 273 16.89 8.30 -0.11
C ARG A 273 15.44 8.76 0.06
N THR A 274 14.76 8.34 1.12
CA THR A 274 13.40 8.82 1.41
C THR A 274 13.39 10.29 1.81
N ASP A 275 14.42 10.79 2.50
CA ASP A 275 14.54 12.22 2.84
C ASP A 275 14.65 13.09 1.59
N ALA A 276 15.47 12.68 0.63
CA ALA A 276 15.59 13.39 -0.65
C ALA A 276 14.27 13.40 -1.43
N LEU A 277 13.55 12.27 -1.45
CA LEU A 277 12.24 12.17 -2.11
C LEU A 277 11.19 13.05 -1.41
N ILE A 278 11.20 13.11 -0.08
CA ILE A 278 10.28 13.96 0.67
C ILE A 278 10.50 15.43 0.34
N ALA A 279 11.77 15.89 0.32
CA ALA A 279 12.09 17.26 -0.06
C ALA A 279 11.61 17.58 -1.49
N GLU A 280 11.76 16.64 -2.41
CA GLU A 280 11.29 16.79 -3.79
C GLU A 280 9.75 16.76 -3.89
N ARG A 281 9.07 15.92 -3.11
CA ARG A 281 7.60 15.92 -2.99
C ARG A 281 7.09 17.29 -2.55
N ASP A 282 7.71 17.84 -1.51
CA ASP A 282 7.30 19.11 -0.95
C ASP A 282 7.55 20.26 -1.96
N ARG A 283 8.67 20.23 -2.70
CA ARG A 283 8.93 21.14 -3.81
C ARG A 283 7.85 21.07 -4.90
N VAL A 284 7.50 19.85 -5.32
CA VAL A 284 6.45 19.64 -6.35
C VAL A 284 5.10 20.14 -5.85
N ARG A 285 4.73 19.82 -4.61
CA ARG A 285 3.50 20.28 -4.00
C ARG A 285 3.45 21.80 -3.96
N ASP A 286 4.48 22.46 -3.49
CA ASP A 286 4.52 23.91 -3.34
C ASP A 286 4.43 24.62 -4.70
N ALA A 287 5.07 24.08 -5.73
CA ALA A 287 4.95 24.59 -7.09
C ALA A 287 3.50 24.47 -7.64
N LEU A 288 2.84 23.34 -7.39
CA LEU A 288 1.43 23.13 -7.77
C LEU A 288 0.48 24.09 -7.04
N VAL A 289 0.67 24.25 -5.73
CA VAL A 289 -0.12 25.20 -4.92
C VAL A 289 0.07 26.63 -5.43
N ALA A 290 1.31 27.05 -5.71
CA ALA A 290 1.59 28.36 -6.31
C ALA A 290 0.97 28.54 -7.70
N GLY A 291 0.78 27.44 -8.44
CA GLY A 291 0.09 27.38 -9.73
C GLY A 291 -1.45 27.32 -9.61
N GLY A 292 -2.01 27.38 -8.39
CA GLY A 292 -3.46 27.43 -8.17
C GLY A 292 -4.14 26.06 -8.02
N TYR A 293 -3.37 24.97 -7.91
CA TYR A 293 -3.95 23.66 -7.63
C TYR A 293 -4.26 23.48 -6.14
N ASP A 294 -5.36 22.81 -5.85
CA ASP A 294 -5.66 22.34 -4.49
C ASP A 294 -4.90 21.02 -4.23
N VAL A 295 -3.78 21.11 -3.52
CA VAL A 295 -2.94 19.95 -3.20
C VAL A 295 -2.70 19.88 -1.69
N GLY A 296 -3.35 18.90 -1.08
CA GLY A 296 -3.19 18.62 0.35
C GLY A 296 -1.76 18.17 0.73
N ALA A 297 -1.48 18.15 2.02
CA ALA A 297 -0.22 17.58 2.53
C ALA A 297 -0.21 16.06 2.31
N SER A 298 0.87 15.55 1.72
CA SER A 298 1.07 14.11 1.53
C SER A 298 2.20 13.61 2.44
N GLN A 299 2.01 12.42 3.01
CA GLN A 299 3.02 11.67 3.76
C GLN A 299 3.43 10.38 3.02
N SER A 300 3.32 10.39 1.70
CA SER A 300 3.63 9.28 0.79
C SER A 300 4.68 9.69 -0.26
N ASN A 301 4.95 8.83 -1.24
CA ASN A 301 5.82 9.16 -2.37
C ASN A 301 5.05 9.68 -3.59
N PHE A 302 3.95 10.39 -3.38
CA PHE A 302 3.11 10.97 -4.42
C PHE A 302 2.35 12.18 -3.89
N VAL A 303 1.77 12.97 -4.80
CA VAL A 303 0.79 14.01 -4.53
C VAL A 303 -0.56 13.65 -5.15
N TRP A 304 -1.64 14.22 -4.60
CA TRP A 304 -3.01 14.03 -5.05
C TRP A 304 -3.59 15.34 -5.57
N LEU A 305 -4.16 15.30 -6.77
CA LEU A 305 -4.86 16.41 -7.41
C LEU A 305 -6.36 16.07 -7.49
N PRO A 306 -7.23 16.68 -6.67
CA PRO A 306 -8.67 16.43 -6.67
C PRO A 306 -9.35 17.16 -7.84
N LEU A 307 -9.17 16.67 -9.07
CA LEU A 307 -9.61 17.34 -10.30
C LEU A 307 -11.04 17.00 -10.72
N ALA A 308 -11.75 16.18 -9.96
CA ALA A 308 -13.11 15.73 -10.25
C ALA A 308 -13.24 15.25 -11.73
N GLU A 309 -14.25 15.71 -12.45
CA GLU A 309 -14.50 15.29 -13.85
C GLU A 309 -13.34 15.59 -14.80
N ARG A 310 -12.45 16.54 -14.48
CA ARG A 310 -11.25 16.85 -15.30
C ARG A 310 -10.14 15.80 -15.19
N SER A 311 -10.24 14.85 -14.28
CA SER A 311 -9.17 13.88 -13.98
C SER A 311 -8.74 13.05 -15.20
N GLY A 312 -9.72 12.58 -15.97
CA GLY A 312 -9.46 11.76 -17.17
C GLY A 312 -8.78 12.56 -18.28
N GLU A 313 -9.30 13.77 -18.57
CA GLU A 313 -8.76 14.68 -19.58
C GLU A 313 -7.33 15.13 -19.22
N PHE A 314 -7.11 15.53 -17.96
CA PHE A 314 -5.79 15.94 -17.48
C PHE A 314 -4.75 14.82 -17.63
N ALA A 315 -5.09 13.59 -17.24
CA ALA A 315 -4.17 12.46 -17.37
C ALA A 315 -3.92 12.09 -18.85
N ALA A 316 -4.92 12.23 -19.73
CA ALA A 316 -4.76 11.99 -21.16
C ALA A 316 -3.83 13.05 -21.80
N ALA A 317 -4.04 14.32 -21.50
CA ALA A 317 -3.20 15.42 -22.00
C ALA A 317 -1.75 15.30 -21.51
N ALA A 318 -1.52 14.90 -20.25
CA ALA A 318 -0.19 14.59 -19.75
C ALA A 318 0.49 13.46 -20.53
N ALA A 319 -0.27 12.39 -20.84
CA ALA A 319 0.25 11.25 -21.61
C ALA A 319 0.64 11.65 -23.04
N GLU A 320 -0.06 12.57 -23.68
CA GLU A 320 0.30 13.14 -25.00
C GLU A 320 1.65 13.88 -24.97
N GLN A 321 2.02 14.44 -23.81
CA GLN A 321 3.33 15.05 -23.57
C GLN A 321 4.36 14.08 -23.00
N GLY A 322 4.08 12.78 -23.00
CA GLY A 322 5.01 11.73 -22.55
C GLY A 322 5.05 11.54 -21.02
N VAL A 323 4.12 12.12 -20.24
CA VAL A 323 4.07 11.97 -18.78
C VAL A 323 2.87 11.12 -18.39
N LEU A 324 3.10 9.93 -17.83
CA LEU A 324 2.06 9.00 -17.46
C LEU A 324 1.66 9.18 -15.99
N LEU A 325 0.39 9.54 -15.77
CA LEU A 325 -0.22 9.76 -14.46
C LEU A 325 -1.28 8.70 -14.16
N ARG A 326 -1.75 8.63 -12.90
CA ARG A 326 -2.83 7.72 -12.50
C ARG A 326 -4.11 8.50 -12.19
N ALA A 327 -5.05 8.48 -13.10
CA ALA A 327 -6.41 8.98 -12.85
C ALA A 327 -7.25 7.93 -12.08
N TYR A 328 -8.13 8.41 -11.22
CA TYR A 328 -9.06 7.64 -10.40
C TYR A 328 -10.50 8.04 -10.71
N GLY A 329 -10.97 7.69 -11.91
CA GLY A 329 -12.30 8.08 -12.38
C GLY A 329 -12.48 9.60 -12.32
N ASN A 330 -13.56 10.03 -11.67
CA ASN A 330 -13.87 11.45 -11.46
C ASN A 330 -13.46 11.95 -10.05
N ASP A 331 -12.58 11.24 -9.35
CA ASP A 331 -12.15 11.66 -8.00
C ASP A 331 -10.90 12.57 -8.08
N GLY A 332 -9.92 12.19 -8.90
CA GLY A 332 -8.68 12.95 -9.00
C GLY A 332 -7.56 12.20 -9.72
N VAL A 333 -6.38 12.79 -9.68
CA VAL A 333 -5.16 12.26 -10.30
C VAL A 333 -4.06 12.13 -9.24
N ARG A 334 -3.47 10.94 -9.12
CA ARG A 334 -2.29 10.71 -8.30
C ARG A 334 -1.04 10.83 -9.16
N VAL A 335 -0.07 11.58 -8.68
CA VAL A 335 1.21 11.81 -9.34
C VAL A 335 2.31 11.29 -8.44
N THR A 336 3.00 10.23 -8.86
CA THR A 336 4.19 9.70 -8.16
C THR A 336 5.33 10.71 -8.23
N ILE A 337 6.09 10.85 -7.18
CA ILE A 337 7.31 11.67 -7.17
C ILE A 337 8.45 10.84 -7.75
N GLY A 338 8.95 11.28 -8.89
CA GLY A 338 10.09 10.72 -9.59
C GLY A 338 11.40 11.47 -9.30
N ASP A 339 12.36 11.33 -10.21
CA ASP A 339 13.57 12.14 -10.18
C ASP A 339 13.27 13.62 -10.53
N PRO A 340 14.12 14.58 -10.11
CA PRO A 340 13.85 16.01 -10.34
C PRO A 340 13.50 16.35 -11.79
N HIS A 341 14.20 15.77 -12.78
CA HIS A 341 13.89 16.03 -14.19
C HIS A 341 12.52 15.50 -14.65
N GLU A 342 12.07 14.39 -14.07
CA GLU A 342 10.77 13.80 -14.35
C GLU A 342 9.64 14.66 -13.74
N ASN A 343 9.87 15.15 -12.52
CA ASN A 343 8.97 16.05 -11.84
C ASN A 343 8.91 17.43 -12.51
N ASP A 344 10.03 17.94 -13.03
CA ASP A 344 10.06 19.18 -13.79
C ASP A 344 9.29 19.08 -15.11
N ALA A 345 9.37 17.93 -15.79
CA ALA A 345 8.55 17.67 -16.98
C ALA A 345 7.04 17.65 -16.64
N PHE A 346 6.68 17.01 -15.53
CA PHE A 346 5.29 17.05 -15.03
C PHE A 346 4.85 18.47 -14.67
N LEU A 347 5.64 19.22 -13.90
CA LEU A 347 5.32 20.59 -13.50
C LEU A 347 5.17 21.53 -14.71
N LYS A 348 6.06 21.39 -15.71
CA LYS A 348 5.95 22.15 -16.95
C LYS A 348 4.62 21.92 -17.65
N PHE A 349 4.14 20.68 -17.70
CA PHE A 349 2.81 20.36 -18.23
C PHE A 349 1.71 20.94 -17.33
N ALA A 350 1.70 20.63 -16.04
CA ALA A 350 0.62 20.97 -15.13
C ALA A 350 0.40 22.47 -14.97
N LEU A 351 1.47 23.29 -15.00
CA LEU A 351 1.38 24.75 -14.86
C LEU A 351 0.98 25.46 -16.17
N GLN A 352 0.80 24.73 -17.26
CA GLN A 352 0.31 25.25 -18.55
C GLN A 352 -1.08 24.70 -18.91
N ALA A 353 -1.57 23.70 -18.18
CA ALA A 353 -2.86 23.05 -18.36
C ALA A 353 -3.95 23.79 -17.52
#